data_7e97a244520ab05dff1dc1b09e99a1b3
#
_entry.id   7e97a244520ab05dff1dc1b09e99a1b3
#
_cell.length_a   1.000
_cell.length_b   1.000
_cell.length_c   1.000
_cell.angle_alpha   90.00
_cell.angle_beta   90.00
_cell.angle_gamma   90.00
#
_symmetry.space_group_name_H-M   'P 1'
#
loop_
_entity.id
_entity.type
_entity.pdbx_description
1 polymer ?
#
loop_
_entity_poly.entity_id
_entity_poly.type
_entity_poly.pdbx_seq_one_letter_code
_entity_poly.pdbx_strand_id
1 'polypeptide(L)' 'MKSFKYILYKEGEYYVSQCLNIDVSSFGKIVQEAISQLKEAVELYYEDNDDIHFIPVINEMMIGETNINV' A
#
# COMPACT_ATOMS: atom_id res chain seq x y z
N MET A 1 -1.65 11.83 -14.73
CA MET A 1 -1.30 10.58 -14.06
C MET A 1 -1.11 10.81 -12.56
N LYS A 2 -1.71 9.98 -11.75
CA LYS A 2 -1.59 10.10 -10.30
C LYS A 2 -0.68 9.01 -9.76
N SER A 3 -0.04 9.28 -8.65
CA SER A 3 0.85 8.31 -8.02
C SER A 3 0.45 8.11 -6.57
N PHE A 4 0.87 6.98 -6.03
CA PHE A 4 0.67 6.69 -4.62
C PHE A 4 1.96 6.13 -4.03
N LYS A 5 2.09 6.25 -2.74
CA LYS A 5 3.23 5.73 -2.01
C LYS A 5 2.83 4.44 -1.30
N TYR A 6 3.76 3.53 -1.21
CA TYR A 6 3.49 2.26 -0.55
C TYR A 6 4.71 1.83 0.26
N ILE A 7 4.47 0.93 1.20
CA ILE A 7 5.54 0.21 1.88
C ILE A 7 5.38 -1.26 1.53
N LEU A 8 6.46 -1.98 1.65
CA LEU A 8 6.47 -3.40 1.33
C LEU A 8 7.35 -4.10 2.35
N TYR A 9 6.85 -5.20 2.90
CA TYR A 9 7.60 -5.96 3.88
C TYR A 9 7.32 -7.44 3.71
N LYS A 10 8.22 -8.26 4.21
CA LYS A 10 8.07 -9.70 4.12
C LYS A 10 7.46 -10.22 5.41
N GLU A 11 6.43 -11.03 5.29
CA GLU A 11 5.77 -11.65 6.42
C GLU A 11 5.61 -13.14 6.09
N GLY A 12 6.34 -13.97 6.82
CA GLY A 12 6.37 -15.38 6.51
C GLY A 12 6.95 -15.62 5.11
N GLU A 13 6.18 -16.27 4.26
CA GLU A 13 6.61 -16.58 2.90
C GLU A 13 6.11 -15.58 1.87
N TYR A 14 5.41 -14.54 2.30
CA TYR A 14 4.80 -13.57 1.41
C TYR A 14 5.34 -12.19 1.63
N TYR A 15 5.28 -11.39 0.57
CA TYR A 15 5.52 -9.95 0.67
C TYR A 15 4.17 -9.27 0.75
N VAL A 16 4.05 -8.35 1.70
CA VAL A 16 2.84 -7.56 1.88
C VAL A 16 3.12 -6.16 1.38
N SER A 17 2.21 -5.61 0.61
CA SER A 17 2.30 -4.24 0.12
C SER A 17 1.13 -3.45 0.69
N GLN A 18 1.43 -2.26 1.20
CA GLN A 18 0.43 -1.41 1.84
C GLN A 18 0.49 -0.03 1.23
N CYS A 19 -0.63 0.42 0.67
CA CYS A 19 -0.73 1.80 0.20
C CYS A 19 -0.82 2.72 1.41
N LEU A 20 -0.08 3.81 1.37
CA LEU A 20 -0.06 4.77 2.48
C LEU A 20 -1.06 5.90 2.29
N ASN A 21 -1.49 6.14 1.07
CA ASN A 21 -2.40 7.24 0.77
C ASN A 21 -3.86 6.87 1.02
N ILE A 22 -4.20 5.61 0.87
CA ILE A 22 -5.53 5.09 1.14
C ILE A 22 -5.36 3.73 1.81
N ASP A 23 -6.38 3.26 2.47
CA ASP A 23 -6.31 2.00 3.21
C ASP A 23 -6.57 0.81 2.29
N VAL A 24 -5.57 0.51 1.48
CA VAL A 24 -5.61 -0.63 0.56
C VAL A 24 -4.28 -1.37 0.67
N SER A 25 -4.35 -2.69 0.77
CA SER A 25 -3.15 -3.52 0.84
C SER A 25 -3.31 -4.74 -0.07
N SER A 26 -2.18 -5.36 -0.37
CA SER A 26 -2.17 -6.59 -1.15
C SER A 26 -0.94 -7.41 -0.77
N PHE A 27 -0.72 -8.51 -1.45
CA PHE A 27 0.42 -9.37 -1.15
C PHE A 27 0.82 -10.16 -2.38
N GLY A 28 2.00 -10.78 -2.31
CA GLY A 28 2.49 -11.62 -3.38
C GLY A 28 3.66 -12.48 -2.88
N LYS A 29 4.04 -13.47 -3.65
CA LYS A 29 5.14 -14.35 -3.29
C LYS A 29 6.50 -13.74 -3.58
N ILE A 30 6.55 -12.77 -4.47
CA ILE A 30 7.76 -12.03 -4.79
C ILE A 30 7.41 -10.53 -4.76
N VAL A 31 8.44 -9.71 -4.63
CA VAL A 31 8.28 -8.25 -4.53
C VAL A 31 7.45 -7.70 -5.70
N GLN A 32 7.81 -8.10 -6.91
CA GLN A 32 7.16 -7.58 -8.11
C GLN A 32 5.67 -7.90 -8.13
N GLU A 33 5.31 -9.09 -7.68
CA GLU A 33 3.92 -9.51 -7.62
C GLU A 33 3.14 -8.68 -6.60
N ALA A 34 3.73 -8.44 -5.43
CA ALA A 34 3.07 -7.65 -4.39
C ALA A 34 2.81 -6.23 -4.87
N ILE A 35 3.75 -5.64 -5.59
CA ILE A 35 3.59 -4.29 -6.14
C ILE A 35 2.52 -4.27 -7.23
N SER A 36 2.57 -5.23 -8.12
CA SER A 36 1.61 -5.33 -9.22
C SER A 36 0.18 -5.53 -8.70
N GLN A 37 0.01 -6.38 -7.71
CA GLN A 37 -1.29 -6.64 -7.10
C GLN A 37 -1.81 -5.40 -6.39
N LEU A 38 -0.93 -4.66 -5.73
CA LEU A 38 -1.34 -3.43 -5.04
C LEU A 38 -1.80 -2.39 -6.05
N LYS A 39 -1.08 -2.24 -7.14
CA LYS A 39 -1.46 -1.30 -8.19
C LYS A 39 -2.85 -1.59 -8.70
N GLU A 40 -3.13 -2.86 -8.97
CA GLU A 40 -4.44 -3.28 -9.44
C GLU A 40 -5.53 -3.00 -8.40
N ALA A 41 -5.24 -3.28 -7.14
CA ALA A 41 -6.19 -3.05 -6.05
C ALA A 41 -6.51 -1.56 -5.90
N VAL A 42 -5.52 -0.70 -6.02
CA VAL A 42 -5.71 0.75 -5.93
C VAL A 42 -6.52 1.25 -7.12
N GLU A 43 -6.23 0.74 -8.30
CA GLU A 43 -6.97 1.12 -9.49
C GLU A 43 -8.44 0.72 -9.38
N LEU A 44 -8.71 -0.47 -8.86
CA LEU A 44 -10.07 -0.94 -8.65
C LEU A 44 -10.81 -0.10 -7.60
N TYR A 45 -10.09 0.31 -6.56
CA TYR A 45 -10.67 1.16 -5.52
C TYR A 45 -11.20 2.46 -6.11
N TYR A 46 -10.41 3.11 -6.96
CA TYR A 46 -10.81 4.36 -7.57
C TYR A 46 -11.83 4.17 -8.70
N GLU A 47 -11.82 3.04 -9.35
CA GLU A 47 -12.78 2.71 -10.38
C GLU A 47 -14.18 2.53 -9.79
N ASP A 48 -14.26 1.90 -8.61
CA ASP A 48 -15.53 1.66 -7.93
C ASP A 48 -16.06 2.89 -7.20
N ASN A 49 -15.24 3.91 -7.02
CA ASN A 49 -15.58 5.12 -6.29
C ASN A 49 -15.45 6.32 -7.22
N ASP A 50 -16.45 6.50 -8.08
CA ASP A 50 -16.45 7.54 -9.10
C ASP A 50 -16.23 8.96 -8.58
N ASP A 51 -16.65 9.21 -7.35
CA ASP A 51 -16.56 10.54 -6.74
C ASP A 51 -15.21 10.82 -6.11
N ILE A 52 -14.34 9.83 -6.03
CA ILE A 52 -13.05 9.97 -5.36
C ILE A 52 -11.93 10.03 -6.38
N HIS A 53 -11.55 11.25 -6.74
CA HIS A 53 -10.40 11.48 -7.59
C HIS A 53 -9.22 12.04 -6.81
N PHE A 54 -9.35 12.04 -5.49
CA PHE A 54 -8.40 12.65 -4.60
C PHE A 54 -7.52 11.59 -3.92
N ILE A 55 -6.22 11.77 -4.03
CA ILE A 55 -5.25 10.94 -3.32
C ILE A 55 -4.57 11.83 -2.29
N PRO A 56 -4.78 11.57 -0.99
CA PRO A 56 -4.12 12.37 0.05
C PRO A 56 -2.61 12.39 -0.16
N VAL A 57 -2.01 13.55 0.02
CA VAL A 57 -0.57 13.72 -0.16
C VAL A 57 0.16 13.32 1.11
N ILE A 58 1.21 12.51 0.95
CA ILE A 58 2.09 12.14 2.04
C ILE A 58 3.47 12.69 1.71
N ASN A 59 3.93 13.64 2.51
CA ASN A 59 5.20 14.32 2.26
C ASN A 59 6.39 13.64 2.92
N GLU A 60 6.14 12.99 4.06
CA GLU A 60 7.21 12.32 4.79
C GLU A 60 6.71 10.97 5.30
N MET A 61 7.61 10.02 5.39
CA MET A 61 7.28 8.74 5.99
C MET A 61 8.50 8.19 6.70
N MET A 62 8.23 7.37 7.71
CA MET A 62 9.27 6.84 8.57
C MET A 62 8.89 5.42 8.96
N ILE A 63 9.87 4.56 9.04
CA ILE A 63 9.70 3.23 9.59
C ILE A 63 10.38 3.23 10.94
N GLY A 64 9.67 2.82 11.96
CA GLY A 64 10.20 2.84 13.30
C GLY A 64 9.81 1.61 14.09
N GLU A 65 10.45 1.48 15.24
CA GLU A 65 10.20 0.36 16.13
C GLU A 65 10.19 0.91 17.56
N THR A 66 9.24 0.45 18.34
CA THR A 66 9.18 0.85 19.74
C THR A 66 8.80 -0.34 20.60
N ASN A 67 9.07 -0.23 21.89
CA ASN A 67 8.79 -1.32 22.83
C ASN A 67 7.47 -1.08 23.54
N ILE A 68 6.80 -2.17 23.85
CA ILE A 68 5.56 -2.11 24.61
C ILE A 68 5.69 -3.03 25.83
N ASN A 69 4.94 -2.73 26.86
CA ASN A 69 4.89 -3.55 28.07
C ASN A 69 3.70 -4.49 27.99
N VAL A 70 3.98 -5.76 27.71
CA VAL A 70 2.93 -6.78 27.67
C VAL A 70 3.33 -8.00 28.48
#